data_b05cdafcf3c4f0a4ecbf786f9396552d
#
_entry.id   b05cdafcf3c4f0a4ecbf786f9396552d
#
_cell.length_a   1.000
_cell.length_b   1.000
_cell.length_c   1.000
_cell.angle_alpha   90.00
_cell.angle_beta   90.00
_cell.angle_gamma   90.00
#
_symmetry.space_group_name_H-M   'P 1'
#
loop_
_entity.id
_entity.type
_entity.pdbx_description
1 polymer ?
#
loop_
_entity_poly.entity_id
_entity_poly.type
_entity_poly.pdbx_seq_one_letter_code
_entity_poly.pdbx_strand_id
1 'polypeptide(L)'
;MHITKVLPVFFQFCTTMMNRIFILLFTLFSFTTAAWTQNLPEPEPPAKDTSSLLHVFRSGTFHGHARFFSMATDNASGLRDYAATAIGGGLRYKTGSFHGFSVGLGGYFIYDLASSDLSKPDPVSNAVNRYEIGLFDIQDVSNKNDINRLEELYLQYQHKSFKATIGKQLPDMPFINQQDGRMRATGIDGLQIHWKPGNSTTLQAGYLWQISPRSTVRWFSIGESIGIYPSGIGPDGKPSNYKNALNSKGVLIASIRQQIHPSLSIQVWNQLVENIFNTAMVQAEFRTPLNKQTTLTGGLQLIRQDAINQGGNADPAKTYFTKGGKSVVYGGSIGLLHRPWDISLNYTRITKDGRYLMPREWGKDPFYTFLQRERNDGYGDVSAIALKASYKLDKLHSKLFLGYGQYYLPDVQNTAFNKYATPSYQQLNLSWKYDFQAFLKGMDIQFLYVHKSVLGNESYAPKYLANKVNMSNYNLIVNYIF
;
A
#
# COMPACT_ATOMS: atom_id res chain seq x y z
N MET A 1 -26.60 -7.51 17.74
CA MET A 1 -26.68 -6.59 18.89
C MET A 1 -25.41 -6.75 19.75
N HIS A 2 -24.20 -6.42 19.17
CA HIS A 2 -22.91 -6.56 19.87
C HIS A 2 -21.99 -5.32 19.73
N ILE A 3 -22.48 -4.24 19.13
CA ILE A 3 -21.76 -2.95 19.05
C ILE A 3 -21.46 -2.34 20.44
N THR A 4 -22.17 -2.80 21.48
CA THR A 4 -22.14 -2.20 22.82
C THR A 4 -20.96 -2.60 23.70
N LYS A 5 -20.14 -3.60 23.34
CA LYS A 5 -19.05 -4.04 24.23
C LYS A 5 -17.65 -3.56 23.80
N VAL A 6 -17.39 -3.44 22.51
CA VAL A 6 -16.06 -3.02 22.00
C VAL A 6 -15.93 -1.51 21.89
N LEU A 7 -17.00 -0.82 21.51
CA LEU A 7 -17.03 0.64 21.41
C LEU A 7 -16.67 1.35 22.74
N PRO A 8 -17.24 0.96 23.90
CA PRO A 8 -16.89 1.60 25.19
C PRO A 8 -15.43 1.36 25.58
N VAL A 9 -14.90 0.16 25.38
CA VAL A 9 -13.50 -0.17 25.70
C VAL A 9 -12.55 0.57 24.74
N PHE A 10 -12.89 0.64 23.48
CA PHE A 10 -12.12 1.39 22.47
C PHE A 10 -12.19 2.90 22.77
N PHE A 11 -13.35 3.47 23.04
CA PHE A 11 -13.51 4.89 23.40
C PHE A 11 -12.85 5.23 24.75
N GLN A 12 -12.99 4.40 25.75
CA GLN A 12 -12.38 4.61 27.07
C GLN A 12 -10.84 4.47 27.00
N PHE A 13 -10.33 3.55 26.18
CA PHE A 13 -8.93 3.40 25.87
C PHE A 13 -8.40 4.59 25.05
N CYS A 14 -9.12 5.04 24.03
CA CYS A 14 -8.77 6.24 23.25
C CYS A 14 -8.81 7.53 24.10
N THR A 15 -9.80 7.73 24.97
CA THR A 15 -9.89 8.96 25.80
C THR A 15 -8.81 9.02 26.87
N THR A 16 -8.52 7.92 27.54
CA THR A 16 -7.45 7.87 28.55
C THR A 16 -6.08 8.06 27.93
N MET A 17 -5.85 7.50 26.73
CA MET A 17 -4.60 7.68 25.99
C MET A 17 -4.50 9.04 25.30
N MET A 18 -5.56 9.58 24.73
CA MET A 18 -5.53 10.94 24.16
C MET A 18 -5.07 11.98 25.19
N ASN A 19 -5.53 11.90 26.44
CA ASN A 19 -5.07 12.79 27.50
C ASN A 19 -3.58 12.62 27.82
N ARG A 20 -3.03 11.41 27.79
CA ARG A 20 -1.60 11.14 27.98
C ARG A 20 -0.75 11.55 26.79
N ILE A 21 -1.24 11.34 25.57
CA ILE A 21 -0.59 11.76 24.30
C ILE A 21 -0.60 13.28 24.16
N PHE A 22 -1.68 13.96 24.54
CA PHE A 22 -1.74 15.42 24.56
C PHE A 22 -0.68 16.01 25.50
N ILE A 23 -0.45 15.40 26.66
CA ILE A 23 0.59 15.83 27.61
C ILE A 23 1.99 15.57 27.06
N LEU A 24 2.23 14.43 26.39
CA LEU A 24 3.53 14.07 25.81
C LEU A 24 3.85 14.91 24.56
N LEU A 25 2.87 15.21 23.73
CA LEU A 25 3.01 16.12 22.58
C LEU A 25 3.22 17.56 23.05
N PHE A 26 2.60 17.98 24.13
CA PHE A 26 2.77 19.32 24.69
C PHE A 26 4.19 19.58 25.25
N THR A 27 4.84 18.56 25.76
CA THR A 27 6.23 18.65 26.25
C THR A 27 7.27 18.60 25.11
N LEU A 28 6.95 18.01 23.98
CA LEU A 28 7.81 18.01 22.78
C LEU A 28 7.69 19.30 21.95
N PHE A 29 6.65 20.11 22.20
CA PHE A 29 6.30 21.26 21.38
C PHE A 29 7.00 22.58 21.76
N SER A 30 7.96 22.57 22.69
CA SER A 30 8.63 23.80 23.13
C SER A 30 9.70 24.33 22.16
N PHE A 31 9.94 23.68 21.03
CA PHE A 31 10.95 24.11 20.06
C PHE A 31 10.46 24.01 18.61
N THR A 32 10.51 25.15 17.96
CA THR A 32 10.48 25.48 16.52
C THR A 32 9.19 26.00 15.90
N THR A 33 9.23 27.29 15.59
CA THR A 33 8.36 27.97 14.61
C THR A 33 9.03 27.95 13.25
N ALA A 34 8.58 27.10 12.32
CA ALA A 34 8.75 27.32 10.89
C ALA A 34 7.64 26.56 10.13
N ALA A 35 6.84 27.31 9.41
CA ALA A 35 5.68 26.81 8.68
C ALA A 35 6.07 26.35 7.26
N TRP A 36 5.71 25.10 6.88
CA TRP A 36 5.76 24.64 5.50
C TRP A 36 4.45 23.95 5.11
N THR A 37 3.94 24.31 3.94
CA THR A 37 2.73 23.72 3.34
C THR A 37 3.06 22.45 2.59
N GLN A 38 2.32 21.35 2.80
CA GLN A 38 2.39 20.20 1.91
C GLN A 38 1.10 19.99 1.13
N ASN A 39 1.23 20.23 -0.18
CA ASN A 39 0.50 19.48 -1.21
C ASN A 39 1.28 18.18 -1.48
N LEU A 40 0.65 17.16 -2.12
CA LEU A 40 1.37 16.01 -2.70
C LEU A 40 2.71 16.47 -3.27
N PRO A 41 3.82 15.74 -3.09
CA PRO A 41 5.12 16.23 -3.48
C PRO A 41 5.11 16.62 -4.96
N GLU A 42 4.97 17.89 -5.23
CA GLU A 42 5.48 18.42 -6.49
C GLU A 42 6.95 17.99 -6.56
N PRO A 43 7.45 17.62 -7.76
CA PRO A 43 8.87 17.34 -7.90
C PRO A 43 9.62 18.52 -7.31
N GLU A 44 10.35 18.26 -6.21
CA GLU A 44 11.16 19.28 -5.55
C GLU A 44 11.94 20.03 -6.62
N PRO A 45 11.89 21.36 -6.65
CA PRO A 45 12.65 22.13 -7.62
C PRO A 45 14.13 21.69 -7.49
N PRO A 46 14.86 21.57 -8.58
CA PRO A 46 16.25 21.14 -8.53
C PRO A 46 16.99 22.04 -7.56
N ALA A 47 17.59 21.45 -6.52
CA ALA A 47 18.38 22.18 -5.56
C ALA A 47 19.44 22.99 -6.31
N LYS A 48 19.63 24.28 -5.95
CA LYS A 48 20.67 25.11 -6.58
C LYS A 48 21.98 24.37 -6.51
N ASP A 49 22.57 24.11 -7.66
CA ASP A 49 23.86 23.46 -7.76
C ASP A 49 24.95 24.34 -7.16
N THR A 50 25.87 23.74 -6.43
CA THR A 50 26.92 24.46 -5.72
C THR A 50 28.27 23.79 -5.93
N SER A 51 29.33 24.57 -6.01
CA SER A 51 30.72 24.08 -6.13
C SER A 51 31.38 23.78 -4.78
N SER A 52 30.71 24.05 -3.66
CA SER A 52 31.27 23.85 -2.32
C SER A 52 30.60 22.66 -1.61
N LEU A 53 31.39 21.63 -1.26
CA LEU A 53 30.90 20.48 -0.48
C LEU A 53 30.31 20.88 0.87
N LEU A 54 30.91 21.87 1.58
CA LEU A 54 30.37 22.35 2.85
C LEU A 54 28.97 22.97 2.65
N HIS A 55 28.80 23.72 1.56
CA HIS A 55 27.51 24.32 1.23
C HIS A 55 26.44 23.28 0.89
N VAL A 56 26.82 22.17 0.23
CA VAL A 56 25.93 21.03 -0.06
C VAL A 56 25.29 20.48 1.21
N PHE A 57 26.07 20.28 2.25
CA PHE A 57 25.53 19.81 3.54
C PHE A 57 24.71 20.88 4.25
N ARG A 58 25.12 22.15 4.20
CA ARG A 58 24.37 23.24 4.83
C ARG A 58 23.03 23.57 4.15
N SER A 59 22.94 23.36 2.85
CA SER A 59 21.72 23.58 2.05
C SER A 59 20.81 22.37 1.99
N GLY A 60 21.14 21.29 2.71
CA GLY A 60 20.29 20.11 2.81
C GLY A 60 18.99 20.37 3.55
N THR A 61 18.00 19.50 3.31
CA THR A 61 16.67 19.58 3.92
C THR A 61 16.44 18.43 4.88
N PHE A 62 15.86 18.75 6.04
CA PHE A 62 15.36 17.76 6.99
C PHE A 62 13.86 17.64 6.88
N HIS A 63 13.37 16.42 6.95
CA HIS A 63 11.94 16.12 7.03
C HIS A 63 11.72 15.12 8.16
N GLY A 64 10.77 15.41 9.02
CA GLY A 64 10.33 14.50 10.06
C GLY A 64 8.94 13.97 9.78
N HIS A 65 8.68 12.76 10.23
CA HIS A 65 7.36 12.14 10.21
C HIS A 65 7.12 11.40 11.51
N ALA A 66 6.08 11.77 12.24
CA ALA A 66 5.56 11.02 13.37
C ALA A 66 4.19 10.43 13.00
N ARG A 67 3.92 9.19 13.42
CA ARG A 67 2.65 8.50 13.17
C ARG A 67 2.19 7.76 14.42
N PHE A 68 0.93 7.98 14.76
CA PHE A 68 0.17 7.14 15.68
C PHE A 68 -0.86 6.35 14.87
N PHE A 69 -0.99 5.05 15.15
CA PHE A 69 -1.93 4.21 14.45
C PHE A 69 -2.57 3.21 15.44
N SER A 70 -3.88 3.34 15.66
CA SER A 70 -4.68 2.37 16.39
C SER A 70 -5.58 1.61 15.42
N MET A 71 -5.62 0.29 15.54
CA MET A 71 -6.38 -0.61 14.68
C MET A 71 -7.07 -1.67 15.52
N ALA A 72 -8.32 -1.99 15.19
CA ALA A 72 -9.06 -3.09 15.81
C ALA A 72 -9.90 -3.82 14.77
N THR A 73 -9.86 -5.15 14.81
CA THR A 73 -10.72 -6.03 14.02
C THR A 73 -11.70 -6.76 14.93
N ASP A 74 -12.98 -6.55 14.66
CA ASP A 74 -14.12 -7.26 15.26
C ASP A 74 -14.59 -8.30 14.24
N ASN A 75 -14.37 -9.57 14.54
CA ASN A 75 -14.70 -10.71 13.68
C ASN A 75 -16.14 -11.19 13.90
N ALA A 76 -16.59 -12.15 13.09
CA ALA A 76 -17.88 -12.81 13.28
C ALA A 76 -17.97 -13.41 14.69
N SER A 77 -19.21 -13.45 15.23
CA SER A 77 -19.49 -13.98 16.58
C SER A 77 -18.85 -15.35 16.80
N GLY A 78 -18.15 -15.51 17.93
CA GLY A 78 -17.44 -16.74 18.31
C GLY A 78 -16.00 -16.83 17.77
N LEU A 79 -15.55 -15.88 16.95
CA LEU A 79 -14.16 -15.78 16.50
C LEU A 79 -13.41 -14.74 17.32
N ARG A 80 -12.08 -14.86 17.36
CA ARG A 80 -11.20 -13.96 18.12
C ARG A 80 -11.09 -12.59 17.46
N ASP A 81 -11.26 -11.55 18.27
CA ASP A 81 -10.98 -10.17 17.92
C ASP A 81 -9.53 -9.80 18.23
N TYR A 82 -9.04 -8.80 17.52
CA TYR A 82 -7.68 -8.29 17.72
C TYR A 82 -7.67 -6.77 17.73
N ALA A 83 -6.74 -6.21 18.51
CA ALA A 83 -6.49 -4.78 18.54
C ALA A 83 -5.00 -4.51 18.73
N ALA A 84 -4.50 -3.42 18.14
CA ALA A 84 -3.15 -2.96 18.34
C ALA A 84 -3.06 -1.44 18.16
N THR A 85 -2.15 -0.83 18.91
CA THR A 85 -1.84 0.59 18.82
C THR A 85 -0.34 0.78 18.79
N ALA A 86 0.14 1.43 17.75
CA ALA A 86 1.53 1.72 17.51
C ALA A 86 1.78 3.22 17.46
N ILE A 87 2.97 3.64 17.88
CA ILE A 87 3.54 4.96 17.62
C ILE A 87 4.86 4.79 16.93
N GLY A 88 5.20 5.70 16.02
CA GLY A 88 6.48 5.67 15.33
C GLY A 88 6.89 7.03 14.84
N GLY A 89 8.14 7.16 14.49
CA GLY A 89 8.70 8.40 13.96
C GLY A 89 9.96 8.15 13.17
N GLY A 90 10.28 9.07 12.31
CA GLY A 90 11.48 9.01 11.49
C GLY A 90 11.95 10.38 11.05
N LEU A 91 13.22 10.42 10.71
CA LEU A 91 13.87 11.59 10.14
C LEU A 91 14.51 11.20 8.82
N ARG A 92 14.41 12.11 7.87
CA ARG A 92 15.08 12.05 6.57
C ARG A 92 15.88 13.32 6.36
N TYR A 93 17.09 13.17 5.93
CA TYR A 93 17.96 14.24 5.47
C TYR A 93 18.32 14.03 4.02
N LYS A 94 18.20 15.08 3.20
CA LYS A 94 18.68 15.11 1.83
C LYS A 94 19.62 16.29 1.66
N THR A 95 20.82 16.05 1.16
CA THR A 95 21.80 17.10 0.90
C THR A 95 21.32 18.05 -0.20
N GLY A 96 21.89 19.23 -0.27
CA GLY A 96 21.87 20.04 -1.50
C GLY A 96 22.53 19.31 -2.68
N SER A 97 22.52 19.95 -3.85
CA SER A 97 23.11 19.39 -5.07
C SER A 97 24.57 19.83 -5.25
N PHE A 98 25.44 18.89 -5.64
CA PHE A 98 26.82 19.12 -6.05
C PHE A 98 27.04 18.53 -7.44
N HIS A 99 27.16 19.36 -8.46
CA HIS A 99 27.23 18.94 -9.86
C HIS A 99 26.11 17.98 -10.26
N GLY A 100 24.90 18.23 -9.78
CA GLY A 100 23.72 17.39 -10.00
C GLY A 100 23.59 16.21 -9.04
N PHE A 101 24.58 15.92 -8.19
CA PHE A 101 24.52 14.83 -7.22
C PHE A 101 23.96 15.28 -5.87
N SER A 102 23.15 14.44 -5.25
CA SER A 102 22.68 14.58 -3.88
C SER A 102 22.59 13.23 -3.18
N VAL A 103 22.69 13.23 -1.87
CA VAL A 103 22.60 12.02 -1.02
C VAL A 103 21.38 12.15 -0.11
N GLY A 104 20.61 11.08 0.02
CA GLY A 104 19.52 10.94 0.99
C GLY A 104 19.83 9.89 2.04
N LEU A 105 19.50 10.20 3.28
CA LEU A 105 19.60 9.30 4.43
C LEU A 105 18.33 9.44 5.27
N GLY A 106 17.69 8.32 5.62
CA GLY A 106 16.49 8.35 6.45
C GLY A 106 16.28 7.04 7.19
N GLY A 107 15.78 7.16 8.41
CA GLY A 107 15.44 6.04 9.27
C GLY A 107 14.13 6.25 9.99
N TYR A 108 13.55 5.15 10.45
CA TYR A 108 12.27 5.14 11.15
C TYR A 108 12.23 4.07 12.23
N PHE A 109 11.52 4.38 13.31
CA PHE A 109 11.29 3.47 14.43
C PHE A 109 9.81 3.35 14.75
N ILE A 110 9.41 2.23 15.35
CA ILE A 110 8.05 1.94 15.79
C ILE A 110 8.10 1.32 17.17
N TYR A 111 7.12 1.67 18.02
CA TYR A 111 6.87 1.05 19.31
C TYR A 111 5.43 0.53 19.38
N ASP A 112 5.26 -0.65 19.96
CA ASP A 112 3.96 -1.18 20.40
C ASP A 112 3.56 -0.49 21.69
N LEU A 113 2.54 0.36 21.64
CA LEU A 113 1.99 1.01 22.82
C LEU A 113 1.03 0.09 23.59
N ALA A 114 0.25 -0.69 22.84
CA ALA A 114 -0.67 -1.69 23.39
C ALA A 114 -1.15 -2.61 22.27
N SER A 115 -1.13 -3.90 22.50
CA SER A 115 -1.69 -4.88 21.59
C SER A 115 -2.34 -6.04 22.33
N SER A 116 -3.39 -6.61 21.74
CA SER A 116 -3.85 -7.96 22.11
C SER A 116 -2.72 -8.95 21.82
N ASP A 117 -2.84 -10.17 22.31
CA ASP A 117 -1.85 -11.20 21.96
C ASP A 117 -2.00 -11.59 20.48
N LEU A 118 -1.17 -10.96 19.63
CA LEU A 118 -1.18 -11.14 18.18
C LEU A 118 -0.56 -12.48 17.73
N SER A 119 0.14 -13.18 18.63
CA SER A 119 0.72 -14.51 18.37
C SER A 119 -0.31 -15.62 18.46
N LYS A 120 -1.37 -15.41 19.25
CA LYS A 120 -2.41 -16.44 19.44
C LYS A 120 -3.36 -16.50 18.26
N PRO A 121 -3.48 -17.67 17.60
CA PRO A 121 -4.49 -17.89 16.58
C PRO A 121 -5.91 -17.90 17.19
N ASP A 122 -6.89 -17.74 16.35
CA ASP A 122 -8.28 -17.95 16.70
C ASP A 122 -8.53 -19.40 17.11
N PRO A 123 -9.15 -19.69 18.27
CA PRO A 123 -9.28 -21.05 18.81
C PRO A 123 -10.22 -21.95 17.99
N VAL A 124 -11.12 -21.37 17.20
CA VAL A 124 -12.12 -22.12 16.42
C VAL A 124 -11.64 -22.39 15.01
N SER A 125 -11.04 -21.38 14.36
CA SER A 125 -10.62 -21.44 12.97
C SER A 125 -9.14 -21.72 12.78
N ASN A 126 -8.34 -21.63 13.86
CA ASN A 126 -6.86 -21.62 13.84
C ASN A 126 -6.26 -20.51 12.93
N ALA A 127 -7.04 -19.48 12.60
CA ALA A 127 -6.55 -18.37 11.79
C ALA A 127 -5.68 -17.44 12.66
N VAL A 128 -4.52 -17.08 12.12
CA VAL A 128 -3.62 -16.09 12.75
C VAL A 128 -4.11 -14.67 12.50
N ASN A 129 -3.67 -13.72 13.34
CA ASN A 129 -3.90 -12.30 13.12
C ASN A 129 -3.42 -11.87 11.72
N ARG A 130 -4.17 -10.96 11.08
CA ARG A 130 -3.92 -10.54 9.70
C ARG A 130 -3.63 -9.07 9.55
N TYR A 131 -4.31 -8.23 10.32
CA TYR A 131 -4.30 -6.78 10.11
C TYR A 131 -3.41 -6.07 11.11
N GLU A 132 -3.60 -6.30 12.39
CA GLU A 132 -2.94 -5.61 13.51
C GLU A 132 -1.45 -5.92 13.58
N ILE A 133 -1.06 -7.18 13.35
CA ILE A 133 0.35 -7.57 13.25
C ILE A 133 1.12 -6.76 12.20
N GLY A 134 0.41 -6.29 11.16
CA GLY A 134 0.99 -5.44 10.14
C GLY A 134 1.40 -4.05 10.60
N LEU A 135 1.11 -3.63 11.83
CA LEU A 135 1.67 -2.41 12.42
C LEU A 135 3.12 -2.61 12.90
N PHE A 136 3.53 -3.85 13.13
CA PHE A 136 4.81 -4.24 13.72
C PHE A 136 5.66 -5.08 12.74
N ASP A 137 6.53 -5.93 13.28
CA ASP A 137 7.29 -6.90 12.50
C ASP A 137 6.51 -8.21 12.36
N ILE A 138 5.99 -8.48 11.16
CA ILE A 138 5.22 -9.71 10.88
C ILE A 138 6.08 -10.98 10.97
N GLN A 139 7.40 -10.86 10.95
CA GLN A 139 8.31 -11.99 11.05
C GLN A 139 8.67 -12.34 12.50
N ASP A 140 8.56 -11.37 13.40
CA ASP A 140 8.79 -11.55 14.82
C ASP A 140 7.69 -10.85 15.63
N VAL A 141 6.64 -11.58 15.94
CA VAL A 141 5.48 -11.08 16.70
C VAL A 141 5.86 -10.69 18.14
N SER A 142 6.97 -11.22 18.64
CA SER A 142 7.48 -10.91 20.00
C SER A 142 8.24 -9.58 20.06
N ASN A 143 8.72 -9.10 18.91
CA ASN A 143 9.42 -7.82 18.82
C ASN A 143 8.44 -6.66 18.93
N LYS A 144 8.52 -5.92 20.04
CA LYS A 144 7.62 -4.79 20.36
C LYS A 144 8.33 -3.44 20.40
N ASN A 145 9.65 -3.42 20.53
CA ASN A 145 10.42 -2.23 20.83
C ASN A 145 11.61 -2.00 19.88
N ASP A 146 12.13 -3.06 19.26
CA ASP A 146 13.24 -2.96 18.31
C ASP A 146 12.76 -3.05 16.87
N ILE A 147 11.86 -2.14 16.52
CA ILE A 147 11.24 -2.09 15.20
C ILE A 147 11.79 -0.88 14.46
N ASN A 148 13.10 -0.95 14.15
CA ASN A 148 13.84 0.10 13.47
C ASN A 148 14.16 -0.29 12.04
N ARG A 149 14.23 0.70 11.13
CA ARG A 149 14.67 0.45 9.76
C ARG A 149 15.37 1.66 9.17
N LEU A 150 16.55 1.43 8.58
CA LEU A 150 17.13 2.35 7.61
C LEU A 150 16.30 2.27 6.32
N GLU A 151 15.54 3.31 6.01
CA GLU A 151 14.61 3.32 4.88
C GLU A 151 15.18 3.92 3.63
N GLU A 152 15.97 4.95 3.79
CA GLU A 152 16.60 5.68 2.70
C GLU A 152 18.11 5.75 2.92
N LEU A 153 18.86 5.36 1.93
CA LEU A 153 20.30 5.58 1.78
C LEU A 153 20.62 5.49 0.29
N TYR A 154 20.63 6.63 -0.36
CA TYR A 154 20.76 6.68 -1.81
C TYR A 154 21.65 7.81 -2.28
N LEU A 155 22.26 7.60 -3.45
CA LEU A 155 22.85 8.63 -4.28
C LEU A 155 21.89 8.94 -5.43
N GLN A 156 21.58 10.21 -5.63
CA GLN A 156 20.77 10.69 -6.74
C GLN A 156 21.59 11.63 -7.63
N TYR A 157 21.49 11.42 -8.93
CA TYR A 157 21.93 12.37 -9.94
C TYR A 157 20.73 12.97 -10.65
N GLN A 158 20.70 14.30 -10.77
CA GLN A 158 19.64 15.02 -11.48
C GLN A 158 20.24 16.06 -12.40
N HIS A 159 19.88 15.99 -13.67
CA HIS A 159 20.24 17.00 -14.66
C HIS A 159 19.02 17.29 -15.54
N LYS A 160 18.54 18.54 -15.52
CA LYS A 160 17.30 18.93 -16.21
C LYS A 160 16.15 17.96 -15.87
N SER A 161 15.58 17.29 -16.86
CA SER A 161 14.48 16.35 -16.74
C SER A 161 14.90 14.89 -16.53
N PHE A 162 16.21 14.61 -16.44
CA PHE A 162 16.75 13.29 -16.15
C PHE A 162 17.07 13.17 -14.66
N LYS A 163 16.64 12.05 -14.04
CA LYS A 163 16.93 11.70 -12.66
C LYS A 163 17.28 10.22 -12.56
N ALA A 164 18.42 9.91 -11.99
CA ALA A 164 18.82 8.56 -11.62
C ALA A 164 19.07 8.47 -10.12
N THR A 165 18.55 7.43 -9.47
CA THR A 165 18.70 7.21 -8.02
C THR A 165 19.13 5.77 -7.80
N ILE A 166 20.21 5.58 -7.06
CA ILE A 166 20.75 4.25 -6.70
C ILE A 166 20.83 4.10 -5.19
N GLY A 167 20.38 2.96 -4.68
CA GLY A 167 20.37 2.63 -3.25
C GLY A 167 18.94 2.50 -2.69
N LYS A 168 18.84 2.60 -1.35
CA LYS A 168 17.59 2.43 -0.60
C LYS A 168 16.69 3.64 -0.75
N GLN A 169 15.48 3.42 -1.27
CA GLN A 169 14.52 4.48 -1.60
C GLN A 169 13.07 4.00 -1.53
N LEU A 170 12.13 4.92 -1.46
CA LEU A 170 10.70 4.59 -1.44
C LEU A 170 10.16 4.51 -2.88
N PRO A 171 9.42 3.43 -3.25
CA PRO A 171 8.89 3.24 -4.59
C PRO A 171 7.57 3.99 -4.79
N ASP A 172 7.32 4.38 -6.05
CA ASP A 172 6.02 4.84 -6.53
C ASP A 172 5.76 4.22 -7.91
N MET A 173 5.40 2.93 -7.92
CA MET A 173 5.20 2.12 -9.12
C MET A 173 3.88 1.36 -9.03
N PRO A 174 3.27 0.93 -10.15
CA PRO A 174 1.98 0.26 -10.13
C PRO A 174 1.91 -0.99 -9.25
N PHE A 175 2.95 -1.84 -9.26
CA PHE A 175 2.97 -3.13 -8.58
C PHE A 175 3.93 -3.18 -7.39
N ILE A 176 4.81 -2.21 -7.25
CA ILE A 176 5.70 -2.05 -6.09
C ILE A 176 5.53 -0.61 -5.60
N ASN A 177 4.82 -0.44 -4.49
CA ASN A 177 4.42 0.88 -4.04
C ASN A 177 4.33 0.98 -2.51
N GLN A 178 4.29 2.20 -2.03
CA GLN A 178 4.33 2.47 -0.60
C GLN A 178 3.10 1.98 0.15
N GLN A 179 1.94 1.93 -0.48
CA GLN A 179 0.64 1.58 0.11
C GLN A 179 0.45 2.06 1.56
N ASP A 180 -0.16 3.22 1.72
CA ASP A 180 -0.40 3.78 3.06
C ASP A 180 -1.49 3.01 3.83
N GLY A 181 -1.10 2.06 4.61
CA GLY A 181 -2.03 1.22 5.38
C GLY A 181 -1.39 0.56 6.59
N ARG A 182 -0.16 0.99 6.93
CA ARG A 182 0.64 0.48 8.02
C ARG A 182 1.50 1.60 8.60
N MET A 183 2.33 1.27 9.58
CA MET A 183 3.25 2.23 10.19
C MET A 183 4.32 2.69 9.19
N ARG A 184 4.83 1.76 8.37
CA ARG A 184 5.87 2.06 7.37
C ARG A 184 5.51 1.56 5.98
N ALA A 185 6.06 2.24 4.98
CA ALA A 185 5.94 1.88 3.58
C ALA A 185 6.86 0.71 3.20
N THR A 186 6.60 0.08 2.06
CA THR A 186 7.57 -0.78 1.37
C THR A 186 8.72 0.07 0.86
N GLY A 187 9.96 -0.37 1.10
CA GLY A 187 11.19 0.23 0.55
C GLY A 187 11.81 -0.67 -0.53
N ILE A 188 12.56 -0.09 -1.44
CA ILE A 188 13.34 -0.79 -2.47
C ILE A 188 14.80 -0.40 -2.39
N ASP A 189 15.68 -1.34 -2.74
CA ASP A 189 17.11 -1.09 -2.97
C ASP A 189 17.43 -1.44 -4.42
N GLY A 190 17.89 -0.47 -5.17
CA GLY A 190 18.05 -0.62 -6.62
C GLY A 190 18.43 0.67 -7.33
N LEU A 191 18.52 0.57 -8.64
CA LEU A 191 18.66 1.70 -9.55
C LEU A 191 17.29 2.06 -10.13
N GLN A 192 16.89 3.32 -10.05
CA GLN A 192 15.74 3.87 -10.75
C GLN A 192 16.17 5.05 -11.63
N ILE A 193 15.63 5.11 -12.84
CA ILE A 193 15.82 6.19 -13.80
C ILE A 193 14.46 6.74 -14.17
N HIS A 194 14.32 8.06 -14.08
CA HIS A 194 13.18 8.82 -14.57
C HIS A 194 13.67 9.85 -15.57
N TRP A 195 13.09 9.87 -16.76
CA TRP A 195 13.46 10.82 -17.79
C TRP A 195 12.22 11.37 -18.49
N LYS A 196 12.17 12.69 -18.62
CA LYS A 196 11.15 13.42 -19.38
C LYS A 196 11.79 14.12 -20.56
N PRO A 197 11.98 13.43 -21.71
CA PRO A 197 12.65 14.03 -22.89
C PRO A 197 11.86 15.21 -23.48
N GLY A 198 10.61 15.35 -23.14
CA GLY A 198 9.73 16.45 -23.54
C GLY A 198 8.53 16.58 -22.59
N ASN A 199 7.59 17.45 -22.92
CA ASN A 199 6.45 17.74 -22.05
C ASN A 199 5.39 16.60 -22.04
N SER A 200 5.36 15.76 -23.06
CA SER A 200 4.32 14.73 -23.26
C SER A 200 4.78 13.32 -22.93
N THR A 201 6.10 13.09 -22.77
CA THR A 201 6.65 11.74 -22.60
C THR A 201 7.36 11.63 -21.26
N THR A 202 7.06 10.56 -20.51
CA THR A 202 7.80 10.17 -19.31
C THR A 202 8.28 8.73 -19.48
N LEU A 203 9.57 8.51 -19.31
CA LEU A 203 10.22 7.21 -19.34
C LEU A 203 10.67 6.83 -17.92
N GLN A 204 10.47 5.57 -17.55
CA GLN A 204 10.99 5.02 -16.31
C GLN A 204 11.69 3.70 -16.63
N ALA A 205 12.86 3.48 -16.02
CA ALA A 205 13.56 2.22 -16.04
C ALA A 205 14.11 1.94 -14.65
N GLY A 206 14.29 0.68 -14.29
CA GLY A 206 14.85 0.33 -13.00
C GLY A 206 15.30 -1.12 -12.93
N TYR A 207 16.24 -1.36 -12.01
CA TYR A 207 16.64 -2.69 -11.59
C TYR A 207 16.74 -2.73 -10.08
N LEU A 208 15.94 -3.60 -9.44
CA LEU A 208 15.85 -3.73 -8.00
C LEU A 208 16.47 -5.06 -7.59
N TRP A 209 17.34 -5.04 -6.57
CA TRP A 209 17.98 -6.25 -6.05
C TRP A 209 17.56 -6.62 -4.64
N GLN A 210 16.97 -5.67 -3.85
CA GLN A 210 16.38 -5.93 -2.55
C GLN A 210 15.07 -5.17 -2.38
N ILE A 211 14.19 -5.71 -1.56
CA ILE A 211 12.96 -5.07 -1.09
C ILE A 211 12.89 -5.22 0.43
N SER A 212 12.48 -4.15 1.11
CA SER A 212 12.05 -4.20 2.50
C SER A 212 10.54 -4.04 2.53
N PRO A 213 9.77 -5.14 2.62
CA PRO A 213 8.33 -5.08 2.65
C PRO A 213 7.83 -4.27 3.85
N ARG A 214 6.69 -3.62 3.68
CA ARG A 214 6.01 -2.98 4.81
C ARG A 214 5.78 -4.00 5.93
N SER A 215 5.75 -3.57 7.16
CA SER A 215 5.59 -4.44 8.34
C SER A 215 6.77 -5.40 8.54
N THR A 216 7.97 -4.97 8.14
CA THR A 216 9.24 -5.68 8.40
C THR A 216 10.33 -4.68 8.74
N VAL A 217 11.39 -5.15 9.40
CA VAL A 217 12.54 -4.33 9.82
C VAL A 217 13.80 -4.63 9.00
N ARG A 218 13.75 -5.60 8.08
CA ARG A 218 14.91 -6.06 7.31
C ARG A 218 14.77 -5.83 5.81
N TRP A 219 15.89 -5.91 5.14
CA TRP A 219 16.00 -5.92 3.69
C TRP A 219 16.18 -7.36 3.22
N PHE A 220 15.46 -7.74 2.19
CA PHE A 220 15.40 -9.10 1.65
C PHE A 220 15.83 -9.10 0.19
N SER A 221 16.50 -10.18 -0.25
CA SER A 221 16.62 -10.45 -1.68
C SER A 221 15.23 -10.57 -2.32
N ILE A 222 15.14 -10.44 -3.64
CA ILE A 222 13.83 -10.48 -4.33
C ILE A 222 13.09 -11.80 -4.04
N GLY A 223 13.78 -12.93 -4.13
CA GLY A 223 13.17 -14.23 -3.83
C GLY A 223 12.66 -14.36 -2.39
N GLU A 224 13.46 -13.93 -1.40
CA GLU A 224 13.10 -13.99 0.02
C GLU A 224 11.99 -12.99 0.38
N SER A 225 11.85 -11.89 -0.36
CA SER A 225 10.80 -10.88 -0.11
C SER A 225 9.39 -11.39 -0.45
N ILE A 226 9.26 -12.49 -1.18
CA ILE A 226 7.99 -13.11 -1.56
C ILE A 226 7.64 -14.24 -0.58
N GLY A 227 6.46 -14.19 0.03
CA GLY A 227 6.01 -15.20 1.01
C GLY A 227 6.32 -14.81 2.46
N ILE A 228 6.67 -13.57 2.73
CA ILE A 228 6.72 -12.99 4.07
C ILE A 228 5.31 -12.94 4.68
N TYR A 229 4.31 -12.62 3.87
CA TYR A 229 2.91 -12.70 4.23
C TYR A 229 2.38 -14.14 3.99
N PRO A 230 1.22 -14.54 4.57
CA PRO A 230 0.70 -15.89 4.43
C PRO A 230 0.62 -16.34 2.96
N SER A 231 1.24 -17.48 2.67
CA SER A 231 1.43 -17.99 1.31
C SER A 231 0.16 -18.61 0.69
N GLY A 232 -0.85 -18.93 1.50
CA GLY A 232 -2.09 -19.55 1.04
C GLY A 232 -1.92 -20.99 0.55
N ILE A 233 -2.81 -21.40 -0.35
CA ILE A 233 -2.92 -22.76 -0.85
C ILE A 233 -2.44 -22.82 -2.31
N GLY A 234 -1.66 -23.85 -2.65
CA GLY A 234 -1.26 -24.17 -4.02
C GLY A 234 -2.46 -24.58 -4.89
N PRO A 235 -2.31 -24.61 -6.23
CA PRO A 235 -3.34 -25.12 -7.12
C PRO A 235 -3.72 -26.59 -6.89
N ASP A 236 -2.80 -27.34 -6.30
CA ASP A 236 -2.96 -28.76 -5.91
C ASP A 236 -3.74 -28.97 -4.60
N GLY A 237 -4.20 -27.88 -3.96
CA GLY A 237 -4.92 -27.92 -2.69
C GLY A 237 -4.05 -28.05 -1.44
N LYS A 238 -2.73 -28.14 -1.58
CA LYS A 238 -1.79 -28.19 -0.46
C LYS A 238 -1.32 -26.79 -0.06
N PRO A 239 -0.83 -26.58 1.18
CA PRO A 239 -0.19 -25.33 1.57
C PRO A 239 0.96 -24.97 0.62
N SER A 240 1.02 -23.72 0.18
CA SER A 240 2.11 -23.25 -0.67
C SER A 240 3.42 -23.17 0.12
N ASN A 241 4.51 -23.70 -0.43
CA ASN A 241 5.82 -23.83 0.25
C ASN A 241 6.92 -23.00 -0.41
N TYR A 242 6.58 -21.91 -1.09
CA TYR A 242 7.56 -21.07 -1.80
C TYR A 242 8.33 -20.08 -0.88
N LYS A 243 7.91 -19.88 0.36
CA LYS A 243 8.61 -19.02 1.32
C LYS A 243 10.06 -19.49 1.49
N ASN A 244 11.02 -18.57 1.31
CA ASN A 244 12.47 -18.81 1.37
C ASN A 244 12.98 -19.87 0.37
N ALA A 245 12.19 -20.22 -0.65
CA ALA A 245 12.54 -21.23 -1.65
C ALA A 245 12.70 -20.66 -3.07
N LEU A 246 12.35 -19.39 -3.27
CA LEU A 246 12.39 -18.77 -4.59
C LEU A 246 13.78 -18.23 -4.92
N ASN A 247 14.21 -18.47 -6.16
CA ASN A 247 15.45 -17.95 -6.69
C ASN A 247 15.15 -16.82 -7.69
N SER A 248 15.60 -15.61 -7.38
CA SER A 248 15.54 -14.44 -8.27
C SER A 248 16.65 -13.46 -7.90
N LYS A 249 17.33 -12.94 -8.92
CA LYS A 249 18.42 -11.95 -8.77
C LYS A 249 17.89 -10.52 -8.70
N GLY A 250 16.70 -10.25 -9.25
CA GLY A 250 16.21 -8.89 -9.31
C GLY A 250 14.88 -8.71 -10.00
N VAL A 251 14.43 -7.46 -10.01
CA VAL A 251 13.26 -7.00 -10.77
C VAL A 251 13.69 -5.96 -11.77
N LEU A 252 13.49 -6.24 -13.06
CA LEU A 252 13.67 -5.27 -14.13
C LEU A 252 12.36 -4.54 -14.40
N ILE A 253 12.41 -3.22 -14.53
CA ILE A 253 11.26 -2.34 -14.74
C ILE A 253 11.51 -1.49 -15.97
N ALA A 254 10.50 -1.37 -16.82
CA ALA A 254 10.50 -0.44 -17.95
C ALA A 254 9.09 0.14 -18.12
N SER A 255 9.00 1.45 -18.37
CA SER A 255 7.72 2.12 -18.59
C SER A 255 7.86 3.32 -19.51
N ILE A 256 6.85 3.52 -20.31
CA ILE A 256 6.61 4.76 -21.05
C ILE A 256 5.20 5.25 -20.74
N ARG A 257 5.09 6.53 -20.38
CA ARG A 257 3.82 7.26 -20.33
C ARG A 257 3.85 8.37 -21.36
N GLN A 258 2.86 8.37 -22.22
CA GLN A 258 2.70 9.33 -23.31
C GLN A 258 1.39 10.09 -23.17
N GLN A 259 1.45 11.42 -23.11
CA GLN A 259 0.29 12.28 -23.27
C GLN A 259 0.00 12.38 -24.77
N ILE A 260 -1.05 11.68 -25.23
CA ILE A 260 -1.45 11.65 -26.65
C ILE A 260 -2.25 12.91 -27.01
N HIS A 261 -3.10 13.34 -26.08
CA HIS A 261 -3.93 14.53 -26.18
C HIS A 261 -4.02 15.17 -24.80
N PRO A 262 -4.28 16.48 -24.62
CA PRO A 262 -4.45 17.09 -23.31
C PRO A 262 -5.43 16.35 -22.39
N SER A 263 -6.40 15.64 -22.98
CA SER A 263 -7.40 14.85 -22.27
C SER A 263 -7.10 13.34 -22.22
N LEU A 264 -6.03 12.83 -22.85
CA LEU A 264 -5.77 11.39 -22.96
C LEU A 264 -4.29 11.06 -22.75
N SER A 265 -4.00 10.22 -21.76
CA SER A 265 -2.67 9.65 -21.56
C SER A 265 -2.71 8.13 -21.68
N ILE A 266 -1.64 7.55 -22.21
CA ILE A 266 -1.43 6.10 -22.27
C ILE A 266 -0.13 5.77 -21.55
N GLN A 267 -0.15 4.74 -20.73
CA GLN A 267 1.01 4.17 -20.06
C GLN A 267 1.18 2.71 -20.46
N VAL A 268 2.39 2.35 -20.84
CA VAL A 268 2.84 0.96 -20.96
C VAL A 268 3.85 0.70 -19.86
N TRP A 269 3.66 -0.39 -19.14
CA TRP A 269 4.51 -0.80 -18.02
C TRP A 269 4.90 -2.26 -18.18
N ASN A 270 6.14 -2.59 -17.90
CA ASN A 270 6.61 -3.96 -17.80
C ASN A 270 7.44 -4.14 -16.52
N GLN A 271 7.20 -5.22 -15.81
CA GLN A 271 7.92 -5.64 -14.62
C GLN A 271 8.26 -7.12 -14.76
N LEU A 272 9.55 -7.40 -14.95
CA LEU A 272 10.09 -8.75 -15.00
C LEU A 272 10.74 -9.08 -13.66
N VAL A 273 10.12 -9.99 -12.90
CA VAL A 273 10.74 -10.63 -11.73
C VAL A 273 11.54 -11.81 -12.25
N GLU A 274 12.84 -11.64 -12.28
CA GLU A 274 13.76 -12.61 -12.89
C GLU A 274 13.50 -14.02 -12.36
N ASN A 275 13.44 -15.01 -13.27
CA ASN A 275 13.17 -16.43 -13.01
C ASN A 275 11.79 -16.77 -12.41
N ILE A 276 10.90 -15.79 -12.13
CA ILE A 276 9.62 -16.06 -11.47
C ILE A 276 8.45 -15.74 -12.38
N PHE A 277 8.23 -14.47 -12.73
CA PHE A 277 7.13 -14.04 -13.58
C PHE A 277 7.39 -12.68 -14.25
N ASN A 278 6.68 -12.44 -15.34
CA ASN A 278 6.58 -11.12 -15.98
C ASN A 278 5.18 -10.57 -15.83
N THR A 279 5.06 -9.26 -15.60
CA THR A 279 3.79 -8.52 -15.62
C THR A 279 3.89 -7.36 -16.59
N ALA A 280 3.05 -7.37 -17.61
CA ALA A 280 2.89 -6.26 -18.55
C ALA A 280 1.54 -5.58 -18.31
N MET A 281 1.51 -4.24 -18.40
CA MET A 281 0.29 -3.44 -18.26
C MET A 281 0.21 -2.38 -19.35
N VAL A 282 -0.95 -2.20 -19.90
CA VAL A 282 -1.32 -1.04 -20.70
C VAL A 282 -2.49 -0.35 -20.00
N GLN A 283 -2.36 0.95 -19.77
CA GLN A 283 -3.39 1.76 -19.13
C GLN A 283 -3.61 3.04 -19.94
N ALA A 284 -4.86 3.31 -20.26
CA ALA A 284 -5.30 4.58 -20.86
C ALA A 284 -6.15 5.33 -19.84
N GLU A 285 -5.86 6.60 -19.66
CA GLU A 285 -6.62 7.51 -18.76
C GLU A 285 -7.07 8.72 -19.54
N PHE A 286 -8.33 9.09 -19.36
CA PHE A 286 -8.87 10.31 -19.93
C PHE A 286 -9.44 11.23 -18.87
N ARG A 287 -9.34 12.53 -19.16
CA ARG A 287 -9.85 13.62 -18.30
C ARG A 287 -10.34 14.75 -19.21
N THR A 288 -11.65 14.88 -19.34
CA THR A 288 -12.28 15.85 -20.28
C THR A 288 -13.19 16.81 -19.52
N PRO A 289 -12.93 18.13 -19.52
CA PRO A 289 -13.86 19.10 -18.98
C PRO A 289 -15.17 19.07 -19.76
N LEU A 290 -16.31 18.87 -19.07
CA LEU A 290 -17.66 18.99 -19.62
C LEU A 290 -18.15 20.45 -19.55
N ASN A 291 -17.75 21.15 -18.48
CA ASN A 291 -17.98 22.56 -18.27
C ASN A 291 -16.96 23.12 -17.26
N LYS A 292 -17.10 24.40 -16.85
CA LYS A 292 -16.16 25.05 -15.91
C LYS A 292 -16.06 24.35 -14.53
N GLN A 293 -17.08 23.59 -14.11
CA GLN A 293 -17.16 23.00 -12.78
C GLN A 293 -17.07 21.48 -12.82
N THR A 294 -17.32 20.84 -13.96
CA THR A 294 -17.46 19.39 -14.09
C THR A 294 -16.44 18.83 -15.08
N THR A 295 -15.71 17.81 -14.65
CA THR A 295 -14.78 17.06 -15.51
C THR A 295 -15.18 15.59 -15.51
N LEU A 296 -15.34 15.01 -16.68
CA LEU A 296 -15.47 13.57 -16.88
C LEU A 296 -14.07 12.94 -16.79
N THR A 297 -13.97 11.86 -16.02
CA THR A 297 -12.74 11.08 -15.90
C THR A 297 -13.02 9.64 -16.22
N GLY A 298 -11.99 8.90 -16.65
CA GLY A 298 -12.10 7.47 -16.83
C GLY A 298 -10.77 6.83 -17.16
N GLY A 299 -10.77 5.52 -17.16
CA GLY A 299 -9.60 4.73 -17.45
C GLY A 299 -9.96 3.35 -17.95
N LEU A 300 -9.06 2.80 -18.76
CA LEU A 300 -9.06 1.41 -19.20
C LEU A 300 -7.71 0.79 -18.86
N GLN A 301 -7.71 -0.44 -18.40
CA GLN A 301 -6.51 -1.15 -17.99
C GLN A 301 -6.53 -2.58 -18.50
N LEU A 302 -5.40 -3.03 -19.05
CA LEU A 302 -5.13 -4.41 -19.40
C LEU A 302 -3.83 -4.84 -18.77
N ILE A 303 -3.85 -5.94 -18.01
CA ILE A 303 -2.66 -6.53 -17.39
C ILE A 303 -2.55 -7.97 -17.83
N ARG A 304 -1.34 -8.39 -18.18
CA ARG A 304 -0.99 -9.78 -18.44
C ARG A 304 0.16 -10.21 -17.58
N GLN A 305 0.04 -11.40 -17.01
CA GLN A 305 1.13 -12.08 -16.31
C GLN A 305 1.45 -13.39 -16.99
N ASP A 306 2.74 -13.71 -17.05
CA ASP A 306 3.25 -14.98 -17.57
C ASP A 306 4.33 -15.50 -16.62
N ALA A 307 4.30 -16.79 -16.31
CA ALA A 307 5.38 -17.46 -15.57
C ALA A 307 6.69 -17.42 -16.38
N ILE A 308 7.79 -17.22 -15.69
CA ILE A 308 9.13 -17.28 -16.28
C ILE A 308 9.84 -18.55 -15.77
N ASN A 309 10.43 -19.30 -16.69
CA ASN A 309 11.14 -20.55 -16.40
C ASN A 309 10.27 -21.54 -15.60
N GLN A 310 10.69 -21.84 -14.37
CA GLN A 310 10.00 -22.76 -13.45
C GLN A 310 9.20 -22.00 -12.37
N GLY A 311 8.94 -20.68 -12.54
CA GLY A 311 8.19 -19.89 -11.55
C GLY A 311 8.92 -19.70 -10.22
N GLY A 312 10.25 -19.67 -10.25
CA GLY A 312 11.12 -19.38 -9.11
C GLY A 312 11.77 -20.59 -8.45
N ASN A 313 11.29 -21.81 -8.69
CA ASN A 313 11.89 -23.03 -8.15
C ASN A 313 11.68 -24.22 -9.10
N ALA A 314 12.64 -25.14 -9.16
CA ALA A 314 12.51 -26.37 -9.95
C ALA A 314 11.49 -27.36 -9.36
N ASP A 315 11.31 -27.36 -8.02
CA ASP A 315 10.29 -28.14 -7.31
C ASP A 315 8.91 -27.44 -7.46
N PRO A 316 7.93 -28.06 -8.15
CA PRO A 316 6.61 -27.45 -8.35
C PRO A 316 5.87 -27.09 -7.05
N ALA A 317 6.15 -27.78 -5.94
CA ALA A 317 5.55 -27.49 -4.63
C ALA A 317 6.09 -26.19 -4.00
N LYS A 318 7.23 -25.69 -4.50
CA LYS A 318 7.94 -24.51 -4.01
C LYS A 318 7.94 -23.35 -5.02
N THR A 319 7.15 -23.42 -6.08
CA THR A 319 7.04 -22.35 -7.06
C THR A 319 6.06 -21.27 -6.60
N TYR A 320 6.34 -20.02 -6.92
CA TYR A 320 5.38 -18.93 -6.73
C TYR A 320 4.35 -18.91 -7.86
N PHE A 321 4.81 -19.04 -9.09
CA PHE A 321 3.99 -19.12 -10.30
C PHE A 321 4.13 -20.50 -10.93
N THR A 322 3.03 -21.17 -11.22
CA THR A 322 3.09 -22.48 -11.87
C THR A 322 3.74 -22.36 -13.25
N LYS A 323 4.63 -23.27 -13.62
CA LYS A 323 5.29 -23.29 -14.93
C LYS A 323 4.28 -23.20 -16.07
N GLY A 324 4.50 -22.26 -17.00
CA GLY A 324 3.59 -21.98 -18.12
C GLY A 324 2.28 -21.32 -17.72
N GLY A 325 2.10 -21.02 -16.43
CA GLY A 325 0.94 -20.31 -15.93
C GLY A 325 0.85 -18.88 -16.49
N LYS A 326 -0.36 -18.38 -16.65
CA LYS A 326 -0.65 -17.04 -17.15
C LYS A 326 -1.88 -16.47 -16.44
N SER A 327 -2.04 -15.16 -16.47
CA SER A 327 -3.24 -14.48 -16.00
C SER A 327 -3.47 -13.23 -16.83
N VAL A 328 -4.72 -12.92 -17.12
CA VAL A 328 -5.14 -11.70 -17.80
C VAL A 328 -6.15 -10.97 -16.92
N VAL A 329 -5.94 -9.65 -16.78
CA VAL A 329 -6.85 -8.77 -16.03
C VAL A 329 -7.20 -7.60 -16.92
N TYR A 330 -8.47 -7.25 -16.98
CA TYR A 330 -8.90 -6.00 -17.56
C TYR A 330 -9.80 -5.24 -16.59
N GLY A 331 -9.71 -3.93 -16.65
CA GLY A 331 -10.45 -3.04 -15.78
C GLY A 331 -10.85 -1.75 -16.45
N GLY A 332 -11.86 -1.12 -15.91
CA GLY A 332 -12.34 0.19 -16.35
C GLY A 332 -12.84 1.04 -15.20
N SER A 333 -12.80 2.34 -15.41
CA SER A 333 -13.30 3.34 -14.50
C SER A 333 -14.01 4.43 -15.28
N ILE A 334 -15.13 4.93 -14.77
CA ILE A 334 -15.77 6.16 -15.22
C ILE A 334 -16.14 7.00 -14.02
N GLY A 335 -15.88 8.30 -14.05
CA GLY A 335 -16.11 9.18 -12.91
C GLY A 335 -16.40 10.61 -13.29
N LEU A 336 -16.94 11.34 -12.34
CA LEU A 336 -17.25 12.78 -12.42
C LEU A 336 -16.56 13.51 -11.27
N LEU A 337 -15.76 14.49 -11.63
CA LEU A 337 -15.23 15.49 -10.70
C LEU A 337 -16.11 16.74 -10.79
N HIS A 338 -16.89 17.01 -9.76
CA HIS A 338 -17.71 18.23 -9.65
C HIS A 338 -17.57 18.75 -8.23
N ARG A 339 -16.69 19.75 -8.03
CA ARG A 339 -16.41 20.24 -6.67
C ARG A 339 -17.68 20.57 -5.91
N PRO A 340 -17.83 20.07 -4.68
CA PRO A 340 -16.83 19.36 -3.86
C PRO A 340 -16.79 17.83 -4.03
N TRP A 341 -17.52 17.25 -4.98
CA TRP A 341 -17.67 15.83 -5.22
C TRP A 341 -16.63 15.25 -6.19
N ASP A 342 -16.20 14.02 -5.90
CA ASP A 342 -15.45 13.14 -6.81
C ASP A 342 -16.08 11.75 -6.70
N ILE A 343 -16.75 11.28 -7.75
CA ILE A 343 -17.51 10.03 -7.77
C ILE A 343 -17.03 9.19 -8.96
N SER A 344 -16.80 7.88 -8.72
CA SER A 344 -16.44 6.95 -9.79
C SER A 344 -17.08 5.58 -9.62
N LEU A 345 -17.45 4.95 -10.75
CA LEU A 345 -17.81 3.55 -10.86
C LEU A 345 -16.66 2.80 -11.52
N ASN A 346 -16.29 1.67 -10.95
CA ASN A 346 -15.08 0.95 -11.27
C ASN A 346 -15.38 -0.54 -11.45
N TYR A 347 -14.72 -1.18 -12.41
CA TYR A 347 -14.84 -2.59 -12.70
C TYR A 347 -13.46 -3.23 -12.88
N THR A 348 -13.30 -4.48 -12.42
CA THR A 348 -12.13 -5.31 -12.66
C THR A 348 -12.56 -6.74 -12.93
N ARG A 349 -12.00 -7.35 -13.96
CA ARG A 349 -12.17 -8.75 -14.31
C ARG A 349 -10.80 -9.44 -14.36
N ILE A 350 -10.61 -10.49 -13.54
CA ILE A 350 -9.52 -11.44 -13.69
C ILE A 350 -10.09 -12.65 -14.40
N THR A 351 -9.48 -13.04 -15.52
CA THR A 351 -10.01 -14.13 -16.38
C THR A 351 -9.77 -15.52 -15.76
N LYS A 352 -10.33 -16.55 -16.42
CA LYS A 352 -10.14 -17.97 -16.08
C LYS A 352 -8.80 -18.56 -16.55
N ASP A 353 -7.90 -17.73 -17.10
CA ASP A 353 -6.60 -18.22 -17.57
C ASP A 353 -5.69 -18.71 -16.45
N GLY A 354 -5.86 -18.17 -15.24
CA GLY A 354 -5.13 -18.55 -14.04
C GLY A 354 -5.29 -17.52 -12.93
N ARG A 355 -4.60 -17.75 -11.81
CA ARG A 355 -4.55 -16.81 -10.69
C ARG A 355 -3.71 -15.58 -11.08
N TYR A 356 -4.23 -14.39 -10.84
CA TYR A 356 -3.41 -13.18 -10.79
C TYR A 356 -2.58 -13.20 -9.50
N LEU A 357 -1.26 -13.18 -9.64
CA LEU A 357 -0.34 -13.29 -8.50
C LEU A 357 0.51 -12.03 -8.40
N MET A 358 0.35 -11.33 -7.30
CA MET A 358 1.21 -10.21 -6.92
C MET A 358 1.65 -10.40 -5.46
N PRO A 359 2.96 -10.26 -5.14
CA PRO A 359 3.40 -10.31 -3.75
C PRO A 359 2.73 -9.20 -2.94
N ARG A 360 1.91 -9.59 -1.96
CA ARG A 360 1.15 -8.64 -1.10
C ARG A 360 2.05 -7.71 -0.33
N GLU A 361 3.26 -8.18 -0.09
CA GLU A 361 4.32 -7.50 0.62
C GLU A 361 4.81 -6.25 -0.11
N TRP A 362 4.74 -6.27 -1.44
CA TRP A 362 5.34 -5.24 -2.29
C TRP A 362 4.47 -3.99 -2.45
N GLY A 363 3.18 -4.08 -2.15
CA GLY A 363 2.29 -2.95 -2.28
C GLY A 363 0.84 -3.32 -2.49
N LYS A 364 0.07 -2.45 -3.13
CA LYS A 364 -1.32 -2.66 -3.55
C LYS A 364 -1.39 -2.89 -5.05
N ASP A 365 -2.42 -3.62 -5.49
CA ASP A 365 -2.75 -3.76 -6.91
C ASP A 365 -3.18 -2.41 -7.51
N PRO A 366 -2.86 -2.15 -8.79
CA PRO A 366 -3.25 -0.92 -9.47
C PRO A 366 -4.71 -0.91 -9.93
N PHE A 367 -5.54 -1.83 -9.44
CA PHE A 367 -6.93 -2.00 -9.89
C PHE A 367 -7.81 -0.81 -9.52
N TYR A 368 -8.66 -0.37 -10.44
CA TYR A 368 -9.63 0.69 -10.18
C TYR A 368 -10.63 0.33 -9.06
N THR A 369 -10.91 -0.97 -8.85
CA THR A 369 -11.81 -1.46 -7.80
C THR A 369 -11.16 -1.55 -6.41
N PHE A 370 -9.86 -1.30 -6.29
CA PHE A 370 -9.17 -1.41 -4.99
C PHE A 370 -9.84 -0.53 -3.92
N LEU A 371 -10.17 -1.13 -2.78
CA LEU A 371 -10.54 -0.48 -1.52
C LEU A 371 -9.54 -0.87 -0.43
N GLN A 372 -9.36 -0.02 0.58
CA GLN A 372 -8.47 -0.36 1.70
C GLN A 372 -8.96 -1.63 2.40
N ARG A 373 -8.05 -2.53 2.77
CA ARG A 373 -8.30 -3.89 3.31
C ARG A 373 -8.83 -4.90 2.29
N GLU A 374 -9.04 -4.53 1.04
CA GLU A 374 -9.39 -5.45 -0.04
C GLU A 374 -8.11 -5.94 -0.76
N ARG A 375 -8.16 -7.13 -1.36
CA ARG A 375 -7.12 -7.71 -2.19
C ARG A 375 -7.71 -8.68 -3.20
N ASN A 376 -7.32 -8.54 -4.46
CA ASN A 376 -7.68 -9.45 -5.55
C ASN A 376 -6.50 -10.32 -6.03
N ASP A 377 -5.32 -10.18 -5.45
CA ASP A 377 -4.19 -11.07 -5.72
C ASP A 377 -4.45 -12.48 -5.16
N GLY A 378 -4.01 -13.48 -5.87
CA GLY A 378 -4.20 -14.90 -5.53
C GLY A 378 -5.47 -15.53 -6.08
N TYR A 379 -6.25 -14.77 -6.86
CA TYR A 379 -7.49 -15.27 -7.45
C TYR A 379 -7.43 -15.27 -8.97
N GLY A 380 -8.15 -16.20 -9.60
CA GLY A 380 -8.57 -16.18 -10.99
C GLY A 380 -10.07 -16.18 -11.08
N ASP A 381 -10.67 -15.95 -12.25
CA ASP A 381 -12.13 -15.91 -12.46
C ASP A 381 -12.86 -14.96 -11.51
N VAL A 382 -12.35 -13.74 -11.34
CA VAL A 382 -12.93 -12.72 -10.45
C VAL A 382 -13.68 -11.68 -11.26
N SER A 383 -14.85 -11.27 -10.78
CA SER A 383 -15.51 -10.02 -11.19
C SER A 383 -15.65 -9.11 -9.99
N ALA A 384 -15.19 -7.88 -10.08
CA ALA A 384 -15.31 -6.88 -9.02
C ALA A 384 -15.92 -5.59 -9.57
N ILE A 385 -16.81 -4.99 -8.79
CA ILE A 385 -17.37 -3.67 -9.06
C ILE A 385 -17.25 -2.82 -7.81
N ALA A 386 -16.87 -1.55 -7.95
CA ALA A 386 -16.75 -0.63 -6.83
C ALA A 386 -17.25 0.77 -7.17
N LEU A 387 -18.11 1.31 -6.32
CA LEU A 387 -18.50 2.71 -6.29
C LEU A 387 -17.62 3.44 -5.26
N LYS A 388 -17.02 4.56 -5.67
CA LYS A 388 -16.24 5.43 -4.80
C LYS A 388 -16.79 6.83 -4.85
N ALA A 389 -16.94 7.47 -3.70
CA ALA A 389 -17.34 8.87 -3.60
C ALA A 389 -16.46 9.58 -2.57
N SER A 390 -15.98 10.77 -2.91
CA SER A 390 -15.30 11.67 -1.98
C SER A 390 -16.03 13.00 -1.94
N TYR A 391 -16.06 13.62 -0.77
CA TYR A 391 -16.60 14.96 -0.57
C TYR A 391 -15.59 15.81 0.19
N LYS A 392 -15.17 16.94 -0.40
CA LYS A 392 -14.23 17.89 0.24
C LYS A 392 -15.01 18.99 0.94
N LEU A 393 -14.75 19.15 2.21
CA LEU A 393 -15.26 20.21 3.08
C LEU A 393 -14.15 21.28 3.25
N ASP A 394 -13.86 22.05 2.21
CA ASP A 394 -12.70 22.98 2.19
C ASP A 394 -12.69 23.94 3.39
N LYS A 395 -13.84 24.49 3.78
CA LYS A 395 -13.97 25.38 4.96
C LYS A 395 -13.68 24.68 6.29
N LEU A 396 -13.87 23.37 6.36
CA LEU A 396 -13.64 22.55 7.55
C LEU A 396 -12.35 21.73 7.45
N HIS A 397 -11.52 21.99 6.45
CA HIS A 397 -10.26 21.26 6.20
C HIS A 397 -10.44 19.73 6.29
N SER A 398 -11.59 19.24 5.84
CA SER A 398 -12.00 17.85 6.00
C SER A 398 -12.29 17.20 4.65
N LYS A 399 -12.07 15.88 4.60
CA LYS A 399 -12.45 15.03 3.47
C LYS A 399 -13.22 13.82 3.98
N LEU A 400 -14.39 13.59 3.41
CA LEU A 400 -15.15 12.35 3.59
C LEU A 400 -14.90 11.44 2.40
N PHE A 401 -14.88 10.15 2.65
CA PHE A 401 -14.79 9.11 1.62
C PHE A 401 -15.76 7.97 1.94
N LEU A 402 -16.48 7.53 0.91
CA LEU A 402 -17.30 6.34 0.89
C LEU A 402 -16.82 5.45 -0.26
N GLY A 403 -16.55 4.18 0.03
CA GLY A 403 -16.28 3.15 -0.96
C GLY A 403 -17.18 1.96 -0.71
N TYR A 404 -17.90 1.50 -1.72
CA TYR A 404 -18.67 0.26 -1.67
C TYR A 404 -18.24 -0.63 -2.83
N GLY A 405 -17.90 -1.89 -2.54
CA GLY A 405 -17.47 -2.85 -3.55
C GLY A 405 -18.11 -4.21 -3.37
N GLN A 406 -18.35 -4.90 -4.47
CA GLN A 406 -18.73 -6.30 -4.53
C GLN A 406 -17.67 -7.07 -5.28
N TYR A 407 -17.24 -8.20 -4.70
CA TYR A 407 -16.15 -9.02 -5.19
C TYR A 407 -16.66 -10.46 -5.33
N TYR A 408 -16.89 -10.88 -6.56
CA TYR A 408 -17.33 -12.21 -6.93
C TYR A 408 -16.09 -13.07 -7.17
N LEU A 409 -15.81 -13.95 -6.22
CA LEU A 409 -14.65 -14.83 -6.19
C LEU A 409 -15.07 -16.27 -6.54
N PRO A 410 -14.14 -17.10 -7.03
CA PRO A 410 -14.39 -18.54 -7.15
C PRO A 410 -14.74 -19.17 -5.81
N ASP A 411 -15.41 -20.33 -5.86
CA ASP A 411 -15.70 -21.11 -4.65
C ASP A 411 -14.47 -21.31 -3.77
N VAL A 412 -14.67 -21.32 -2.44
CA VAL A 412 -13.59 -21.43 -1.44
C VAL A 412 -12.82 -22.74 -1.54
N GLN A 413 -13.42 -23.79 -2.12
CA GLN A 413 -12.78 -25.08 -2.35
C GLN A 413 -12.11 -25.18 -3.72
N ASN A 414 -12.34 -24.21 -4.61
CA ASN A 414 -11.69 -24.15 -5.92
C ASN A 414 -10.24 -23.67 -5.79
N THR A 415 -9.37 -24.57 -5.36
CA THR A 415 -7.96 -24.27 -5.13
C THR A 415 -7.21 -23.88 -6.39
N ALA A 416 -7.71 -24.20 -7.59
CA ALA A 416 -7.12 -23.73 -8.85
C ALA A 416 -7.20 -22.22 -9.01
N PHE A 417 -8.25 -21.58 -8.50
CA PHE A 417 -8.50 -20.13 -8.68
C PHE A 417 -8.66 -19.34 -7.39
N ASN A 418 -8.73 -19.99 -6.21
CA ASN A 418 -8.91 -19.31 -4.92
C ASN A 418 -7.81 -19.68 -3.94
N LYS A 419 -6.71 -18.94 -3.98
CA LYS A 419 -5.50 -19.19 -3.19
C LYS A 419 -5.70 -19.06 -1.68
N TYR A 420 -6.64 -18.22 -1.25
CA TYR A 420 -6.81 -17.88 0.16
C TYR A 420 -8.11 -18.40 0.75
N ALA A 421 -8.86 -19.17 -0.03
CA ALA A 421 -10.16 -19.71 0.36
C ALA A 421 -11.06 -18.62 0.99
N THR A 422 -11.23 -17.52 0.26
CA THR A 422 -12.09 -16.39 0.68
C THR A 422 -13.41 -16.47 -0.09
N PRO A 423 -14.57 -16.42 0.59
CA PRO A 423 -15.86 -16.35 -0.08
C PRO A 423 -16.03 -15.07 -0.88
N SER A 424 -16.96 -15.05 -1.84
CA SER A 424 -17.44 -13.81 -2.44
C SER A 424 -17.99 -12.88 -1.37
N TYR A 425 -17.67 -11.58 -1.47
CA TYR A 425 -17.99 -10.63 -0.41
C TYR A 425 -18.32 -9.24 -0.94
N GLN A 426 -18.99 -8.48 -0.11
CA GLN A 426 -19.14 -7.04 -0.26
C GLN A 426 -18.36 -6.30 0.83
N GLN A 427 -17.93 -5.09 0.51
CA GLN A 427 -17.14 -4.26 1.41
C GLN A 427 -17.61 -2.81 1.39
N LEU A 428 -17.79 -2.25 2.59
CA LEU A 428 -18.04 -0.83 2.82
C LEU A 428 -16.84 -0.20 3.49
N ASN A 429 -16.34 0.90 2.93
CA ASN A 429 -15.32 1.75 3.54
C ASN A 429 -15.90 3.14 3.79
N LEU A 430 -15.81 3.61 5.02
CA LEU A 430 -16.09 4.99 5.40
C LEU A 430 -14.83 5.61 5.98
N SER A 431 -14.46 6.80 5.50
CA SER A 431 -13.32 7.51 6.06
C SER A 431 -13.61 8.98 6.20
N TRP A 432 -13.15 9.55 7.30
CA TRP A 432 -13.07 10.98 7.53
C TRP A 432 -11.62 11.35 7.80
N LYS A 433 -11.13 12.37 7.10
CA LYS A 433 -9.81 12.95 7.31
C LYS A 433 -9.95 14.44 7.61
N TYR A 434 -9.20 14.92 8.59
CA TYR A 434 -9.10 16.32 8.96
C TYR A 434 -7.64 16.77 8.96
N ASP A 435 -7.34 17.87 8.26
CA ASP A 435 -6.01 18.45 8.18
C ASP A 435 -5.95 19.69 9.11
N PHE A 436 -5.14 19.60 10.16
CA PHE A 436 -5.01 20.66 11.15
C PHE A 436 -4.38 21.92 10.55
N GLN A 437 -4.72 23.08 11.13
CA GLN A 437 -4.26 24.39 10.68
C GLN A 437 -3.49 25.10 11.79
N ALA A 438 -3.02 26.31 11.50
CA ALA A 438 -2.27 27.16 12.42
C ALA A 438 -1.04 26.47 13.01
N PHE A 439 -0.89 26.41 14.32
CA PHE A 439 0.28 25.85 15.00
C PHE A 439 0.42 24.32 14.87
N LEU A 440 -0.65 23.60 14.50
CA LEU A 440 -0.63 22.17 14.21
C LEU A 440 -0.56 21.86 12.69
N LYS A 441 -0.19 22.81 11.88
CA LYS A 441 -0.02 22.60 10.45
C LYS A 441 1.01 21.50 10.20
N GLY A 442 0.68 20.56 9.26
CA GLY A 442 1.44 19.35 9.03
C GLY A 442 0.90 18.14 9.80
N MET A 443 -0.02 18.34 10.74
CA MET A 443 -0.74 17.27 11.41
C MET A 443 -2.04 16.94 10.68
N ASP A 444 -2.35 15.66 10.54
CA ASP A 444 -3.66 15.17 10.11
C ASP A 444 -4.17 14.04 11.01
N ILE A 445 -5.48 13.91 11.07
CA ILE A 445 -6.16 12.79 11.71
C ILE A 445 -7.09 12.13 10.70
N GLN A 446 -7.06 10.81 10.64
CA GLN A 446 -7.94 10.02 9.79
C GLN A 446 -8.64 8.94 10.62
N PHE A 447 -9.94 8.87 10.49
CA PHE A 447 -10.74 7.74 10.93
C PHE A 447 -11.15 6.91 9.72
N LEU A 448 -10.92 5.58 9.75
CA LEU A 448 -11.31 4.64 8.68
C LEU A 448 -12.06 3.47 9.28
N TYR A 449 -13.28 3.26 8.83
CA TYR A 449 -14.12 2.10 9.11
C TYR A 449 -14.21 1.24 7.84
N VAL A 450 -14.00 -0.07 7.99
CA VAL A 450 -14.17 -1.05 6.93
C VAL A 450 -15.06 -2.17 7.45
N HIS A 451 -16.14 -2.45 6.73
CA HIS A 451 -17.00 -3.61 7.00
C HIS A 451 -17.01 -4.54 5.81
N LYS A 452 -16.84 -5.84 6.06
CA LYS A 452 -16.93 -6.88 5.05
C LYS A 452 -17.97 -7.89 5.44
N SER A 453 -18.83 -8.28 4.50
CA SER A 453 -19.80 -9.36 4.67
C SER A 453 -19.80 -10.28 3.45
N VAL A 454 -20.10 -11.55 3.67
CA VAL A 454 -20.31 -12.52 2.59
C VAL A 454 -21.42 -12.02 1.64
N LEU A 455 -21.25 -12.23 0.34
CA LEU A 455 -22.32 -12.04 -0.64
C LEU A 455 -23.26 -13.25 -0.64
N GLY A 456 -24.55 -12.98 -0.64
CA GLY A 456 -25.59 -14.02 -0.56
C GLY A 456 -25.82 -14.53 0.85
N ASN A 457 -26.55 -15.64 0.96
CA ASN A 457 -27.03 -16.23 2.21
C ASN A 457 -26.29 -17.54 2.58
N GLU A 458 -25.17 -17.82 1.94
CA GLU A 458 -24.41 -19.03 2.19
C GLU A 458 -23.73 -19.00 3.56
N SER A 459 -23.75 -20.14 4.24
CA SER A 459 -23.04 -20.34 5.50
C SER A 459 -21.68 -20.97 5.23
N TYR A 460 -20.64 -20.37 5.79
CA TYR A 460 -19.27 -20.84 5.63
C TYR A 460 -18.66 -21.26 6.97
N ALA A 461 -17.80 -22.27 6.93
CA ALA A 461 -17.06 -22.69 8.11
C ALA A 461 -16.15 -21.55 8.62
N PRO A 462 -15.89 -21.45 9.94
CA PRO A 462 -15.11 -20.39 10.57
C PRO A 462 -13.77 -20.09 9.92
N LYS A 463 -13.05 -21.09 9.42
CA LYS A 463 -11.75 -20.93 8.71
C LYS A 463 -11.81 -20.10 7.43
N TYR A 464 -12.98 -19.98 6.82
CA TYR A 464 -13.21 -19.15 5.63
C TYR A 464 -13.61 -17.71 5.98
N LEU A 465 -14.04 -17.47 7.22
CA LEU A 465 -14.54 -16.17 7.69
C LEU A 465 -13.48 -15.39 8.48
N ALA A 466 -12.77 -16.04 9.40
CA ALA A 466 -11.87 -15.41 10.35
C ALA A 466 -10.83 -14.50 9.66
N ASN A 467 -10.80 -13.23 10.06
CA ASN A 467 -9.93 -12.18 9.51
C ASN A 467 -10.05 -11.98 8.00
N LYS A 468 -11.17 -12.36 7.38
CA LYS A 468 -11.40 -12.24 5.93
C LYS A 468 -12.70 -11.51 5.61
N VAL A 469 -13.84 -12.06 6.08
CA VAL A 469 -15.20 -11.56 5.82
C VAL A 469 -16.07 -11.69 7.07
N ASN A 470 -17.28 -11.09 7.08
CA ASN A 470 -18.14 -10.95 8.24
C ASN A 470 -17.39 -10.32 9.41
N MET A 471 -16.70 -9.21 9.13
CA MET A 471 -15.86 -8.51 10.07
C MET A 471 -15.96 -6.99 9.91
N SER A 472 -15.65 -6.27 10.97
CA SER A 472 -15.44 -4.82 10.96
C SER A 472 -14.03 -4.49 11.38
N ASN A 473 -13.38 -3.54 10.70
CA ASN A 473 -12.04 -3.08 11.03
C ASN A 473 -12.04 -1.57 11.22
N TYR A 474 -11.65 -1.12 12.40
CA TYR A 474 -11.62 0.27 12.83
C TYR A 474 -10.19 0.76 12.84
N ASN A 475 -9.96 1.97 12.36
CA ASN A 475 -8.62 2.56 12.31
C ASN A 475 -8.68 4.02 12.72
N LEU A 476 -7.78 4.43 13.59
CA LEU A 476 -7.48 5.82 13.92
C LEU A 476 -6.01 6.07 13.61
N ILE A 477 -5.77 7.02 12.70
CA ILE A 477 -4.42 7.35 12.22
C ILE A 477 -4.19 8.83 12.48
N VAL A 478 -3.09 9.17 13.12
CA VAL A 478 -2.62 10.54 13.26
C VAL A 478 -1.23 10.63 12.69
N ASN A 479 -1.02 11.57 11.79
CA ASN A 479 0.29 11.86 11.22
C ASN A 479 0.70 13.28 11.62
N TYR A 480 2.00 13.49 11.76
CA TYR A 480 2.61 14.80 11.83
C TYR A 480 3.86 14.82 10.96
N ILE A 481 3.86 15.73 9.99
CA ILE A 481 4.95 15.90 9.02
C ILE A 481 5.53 17.31 9.22
N PHE A 482 6.84 17.41 9.40
CA PHE A 482 7.55 18.66 9.71
C PHE A 482 8.92 18.74 9.02
#